data_26866f166712d51a3cfed926562aafbc
#
_entry.id   26866f166712d51a3cfed926562aafbc
#
_cell.length_a   1.000
_cell.length_b   1.000
_cell.length_c   1.000
_cell.angle_alpha   90.00
_cell.angle_beta   90.00
_cell.angle_gamma   90.00
#
_symmetry.space_group_name_H-M   'P 1'
#
loop_
_entity.id
_entity.type
_entity.pdbx_description
1 polymer ?
#
loop_
_entity_poly.entity_id
_entity_poly.type
_entity_poly.pdbx_seq_one_letter_code
_entity_poly.pdbx_strand_id
1 'polypeptide(L)'
;MSKIDEITRESWIMSTFPEWGTWLNEEIEHEVVAPGNVAMWWLGCTGIWIKTPQDCNISVDLWCGNGKRTHGDGKMKVGHQMANMCGARMMQPNLRAIPFVIDPFEIKKVDAVLATHYHQDHMSAEYASHVI
;
A
#
# COMPACT_ATOMS: atom_id res chain seq x y z
N MET A 1 22.83 -2.83 -6.26
CA MET A 1 21.73 -2.15 -5.58
C MET A 1 20.45 -2.96 -5.79
N SER A 2 19.70 -3.21 -4.74
CA SER A 2 18.42 -3.86 -4.93
C SER A 2 17.41 -2.85 -5.51
N LYS A 3 16.37 -3.33 -6.19
CA LYS A 3 15.31 -2.43 -6.72
C LYS A 3 14.58 -1.65 -5.63
N ILE A 4 14.64 -2.12 -4.39
CA ILE A 4 14.07 -1.42 -3.23
C ILE A 4 14.86 -0.15 -2.93
N ASP A 5 16.19 -0.18 -3.08
CA ASP A 5 17.05 0.97 -2.81
C ASP A 5 16.84 2.14 -3.81
N GLU A 6 16.20 1.85 -4.93
CA GLU A 6 15.87 2.85 -5.96
C GLU A 6 14.52 3.54 -5.70
N ILE A 7 13.76 3.07 -4.72
CA ILE A 7 12.44 3.63 -4.39
C ILE A 7 12.62 4.77 -3.41
N THR A 8 12.45 6.00 -3.90
CA THR A 8 12.46 7.21 -3.09
C THR A 8 11.07 7.85 -3.07
N ARG A 9 10.86 8.79 -2.14
CA ARG A 9 9.62 9.57 -2.11
C ARG A 9 9.39 10.31 -3.43
N GLU A 10 10.42 10.90 -3.98
CA GLU A 10 10.37 11.60 -5.27
C GLU A 10 9.98 10.66 -6.41
N SER A 11 10.59 9.49 -6.49
CA SER A 11 10.25 8.51 -7.53
C SER A 11 8.81 8.00 -7.38
N TRP A 12 8.34 7.84 -6.15
CA TRP A 12 6.96 7.48 -5.85
C TRP A 12 5.99 8.58 -6.29
N ILE A 13 6.23 9.83 -5.92
CA ILE A 13 5.40 10.98 -6.32
C ILE A 13 5.32 11.08 -7.84
N MET A 14 6.44 10.97 -8.52
CA MET A 14 6.49 11.05 -9.99
C MET A 14 5.77 9.92 -10.71
N SER A 15 5.63 8.78 -10.07
CA SER A 15 4.95 7.62 -10.65
C SER A 15 3.48 7.51 -10.29
N THR A 16 3.04 8.12 -9.20
CA THR A 16 1.70 7.95 -8.64
C THR A 16 0.86 9.22 -8.66
N PHE A 17 1.48 10.39 -8.64
CA PHE A 17 0.81 11.69 -8.53
C PHE A 17 -0.21 11.70 -7.39
N PRO A 18 0.23 11.53 -6.11
CA PRO A 18 -0.68 11.41 -4.98
C PRO A 18 -1.47 12.70 -4.75
N GLU A 19 -2.76 12.58 -4.50
CA GLU A 19 -3.68 13.72 -4.41
C GLU A 19 -3.81 14.27 -2.99
N TRP A 20 -3.67 13.41 -1.98
CA TRP A 20 -4.00 13.77 -0.59
C TRP A 20 -2.82 14.26 0.24
N GLY A 21 -1.59 14.16 -0.26
CA GLY A 21 -0.41 14.54 0.49
C GLY A 21 -0.31 13.78 1.82
N THR A 22 -0.07 14.51 2.91
CA THR A 22 0.16 13.94 4.25
C THR A 22 -1.02 14.10 5.20
N TRP A 23 -2.17 14.56 4.74
CA TRP A 23 -3.29 14.85 5.63
C TRP A 23 -3.70 13.64 6.47
N LEU A 24 -3.93 12.49 5.85
CA LEU A 24 -4.35 11.29 6.58
C LEU A 24 -3.24 10.76 7.49
N ASN A 25 -1.98 10.92 7.09
CA ASN A 25 -0.83 10.61 7.96
C ASN A 25 -0.93 11.40 9.28
N GLU A 26 -1.19 12.71 9.18
CA GLU A 26 -1.31 13.59 10.34
C GLU A 26 -2.53 13.25 11.19
N GLU A 27 -3.66 12.95 10.57
CA GLU A 27 -4.86 12.50 11.28
C GLU A 27 -4.59 11.23 12.10
N ILE A 28 -3.99 10.23 11.49
CA ILE A 28 -3.63 8.97 12.18
C ILE A 28 -2.64 9.23 13.32
N GLU A 29 -1.62 10.06 13.06
CA GLU A 29 -0.61 10.39 14.07
C GLU A 29 -1.22 11.03 15.32
N HIS A 30 -2.13 11.97 15.14
CA HIS A 30 -2.70 12.78 16.22
C HIS A 30 -3.95 12.16 16.86
N GLU A 31 -4.52 11.08 16.30
CA GLU A 31 -5.70 10.44 16.87
C GLU A 31 -5.39 9.84 18.24
N VAL A 32 -6.21 10.19 19.23
CA VAL A 32 -6.15 9.62 20.58
C VAL A 32 -7.34 8.67 20.74
N VAL A 33 -7.04 7.38 20.85
CA VAL A 33 -8.07 6.34 20.95
C VAL A 33 -8.46 6.16 22.43
N ALA A 34 -9.75 6.26 22.73
CA ALA A 34 -10.26 6.05 24.08
C ALA A 34 -10.12 4.59 24.52
N PRO A 35 -9.94 4.32 25.83
CA PRO A 35 -9.89 2.96 26.37
C PRO A 35 -11.14 2.15 25.96
N GLY A 36 -10.93 0.88 25.62
CA GLY A 36 -12.01 -0.01 25.17
C GLY A 36 -12.41 0.13 23.70
N ASN A 37 -11.80 1.07 22.97
CA ASN A 37 -12.06 1.29 21.55
C ASN A 37 -10.82 0.99 20.70
N VAL A 38 -11.03 0.92 19.40
CA VAL A 38 -9.96 0.98 18.38
C VAL A 38 -10.37 1.99 17.33
N ALA A 39 -9.41 2.70 16.76
CA ALA A 39 -9.63 3.51 15.57
C ALA A 39 -9.22 2.73 14.34
N MET A 40 -10.01 2.83 13.28
CA MET A 40 -9.73 2.16 12.01
C MET A 40 -9.92 3.14 10.86
N TRP A 41 -8.98 3.12 9.91
CA TRP A 41 -9.06 3.89 8.67
C TRP A 41 -8.98 2.93 7.49
N TRP A 42 -9.87 3.12 6.54
CA TRP A 42 -9.76 2.44 5.25
C TRP A 42 -8.86 3.28 4.33
N LEU A 43 -7.78 2.67 3.87
CA LEU A 43 -6.74 3.34 3.08
C LEU A 43 -6.88 3.11 1.58
N GLY A 44 -8.00 2.57 1.18
CA GLY A 44 -8.27 2.21 -0.21
C GLY A 44 -7.92 0.75 -0.53
N CYS A 45 -8.57 0.19 -1.54
CA CYS A 45 -8.51 -1.24 -1.85
C CYS A 45 -8.83 -2.08 -0.61
N THR A 46 -7.94 -2.96 -0.19
CA THR A 46 -8.08 -3.73 1.05
C THR A 46 -7.24 -3.18 2.19
N GLY A 47 -6.59 -2.04 2.01
CA GLY A 47 -5.73 -1.42 3.00
C GLY A 47 -6.50 -0.89 4.20
N ILE A 48 -6.08 -1.29 5.40
CA ILE A 48 -6.67 -0.85 6.67
C ILE A 48 -5.54 -0.45 7.62
N TRP A 49 -5.75 0.65 8.33
CA TRP A 49 -4.92 1.05 9.47
C TRP A 49 -5.72 0.91 10.75
N ILE A 50 -5.11 0.34 11.77
CA ILE A 50 -5.71 0.13 13.09
C ILE A 50 -4.82 0.79 14.13
N LYS A 51 -5.42 1.56 15.03
CA LYS A 51 -4.74 2.19 16.16
C LYS A 51 -5.45 1.85 17.47
N THR A 52 -4.68 1.48 18.47
CA THR A 52 -5.21 1.12 19.80
C THR A 52 -5.03 2.25 20.80
N PRO A 53 -5.67 2.18 22.00
CA PRO A 53 -5.48 3.18 23.05
C PRO A 53 -4.05 3.33 23.51
N GLN A 54 -3.22 2.28 23.42
CA GLN A 54 -1.82 2.30 23.77
C GLN A 54 -0.92 2.80 22.64
N ASP A 55 -1.53 3.42 21.61
CA ASP A 55 -0.83 3.91 20.43
C ASP A 55 -0.08 2.82 19.64
N CYS A 56 -0.60 1.60 19.65
CA CYS A 56 -0.12 0.54 18.77
C CYS A 56 -0.75 0.74 17.39
N ASN A 57 0.09 0.84 16.36
CA ASN A 57 -0.28 1.12 14.98
C ASN A 57 -0.02 -0.11 14.11
N ILE A 58 -1.06 -0.60 13.47
CA ILE A 58 -1.02 -1.81 12.64
C ILE A 58 -1.56 -1.48 11.25
N SER A 59 -0.80 -1.81 10.22
CA SER A 59 -1.28 -1.73 8.85
C SER A 59 -1.53 -3.12 8.27
N VAL A 60 -2.63 -3.26 7.54
CA VAL A 60 -3.00 -4.50 6.85
C VAL A 60 -3.20 -4.19 5.38
N ASP A 61 -2.53 -4.96 4.51
CA ASP A 61 -2.68 -4.89 3.05
C ASP A 61 -2.57 -3.47 2.46
N LEU A 62 -1.71 -2.62 3.02
CA LEU A 62 -1.51 -1.27 2.52
C LEU A 62 -0.81 -1.29 1.16
N TRP A 63 -1.51 -0.78 0.15
CA TRP A 63 -0.98 -0.68 -1.21
C TRP A 63 -0.69 0.77 -1.59
N CYS A 64 0.58 1.07 -1.81
CA CYS A 64 1.07 2.40 -2.21
C CYS A 64 1.59 2.46 -3.65
N GLY A 65 1.43 1.40 -4.42
CA GLY A 65 1.83 1.35 -5.83
C GLY A 65 0.71 1.79 -6.78
N ASN A 66 1.09 2.13 -7.99
CA ASN A 66 0.16 2.52 -9.06
C ASN A 66 -0.39 1.35 -9.89
N GLY A 67 0.00 0.12 -9.59
CA GLY A 67 -0.39 -1.08 -10.32
C GLY A 67 0.38 -1.35 -11.62
N LYS A 68 1.28 -0.46 -12.01
CA LYS A 68 2.09 -0.61 -13.23
C LYS A 68 3.31 -1.52 -13.06
N ARG A 69 3.51 -2.08 -11.89
CA ARG A 69 4.61 -3.00 -11.65
C ARG A 69 4.41 -4.29 -12.39
N THR A 70 5.45 -4.68 -13.01
CA THR A 70 5.50 -5.84 -13.87
C THR A 70 6.73 -6.67 -13.54
N HIS A 71 6.67 -7.95 -13.77
CA HIS A 71 7.80 -8.81 -13.53
C HIS A 71 8.87 -8.59 -14.59
N GLY A 72 9.94 -7.88 -14.23
CA GLY A 72 11.22 -7.83 -14.93
C GLY A 72 11.27 -7.23 -16.34
N ASP A 73 10.25 -7.43 -17.13
CA ASP A 73 10.19 -7.03 -18.55
C ASP A 73 9.18 -5.92 -18.85
N GLY A 74 8.66 -5.29 -17.82
CA GLY A 74 7.63 -4.26 -17.98
C GLY A 74 6.23 -4.79 -18.27
N LYS A 75 6.02 -6.11 -18.25
CA LYS A 75 4.73 -6.73 -18.54
C LYS A 75 4.17 -7.45 -17.32
N MET A 76 2.91 -7.21 -17.04
CA MET A 76 2.19 -7.97 -16.03
C MET A 76 1.85 -9.36 -16.56
N LYS A 77 2.08 -10.39 -15.76
CA LYS A 77 1.71 -11.77 -16.14
C LYS A 77 0.45 -12.18 -15.38
N VAL A 78 -0.57 -12.57 -16.13
CA VAL A 78 -1.75 -13.23 -15.53
C VAL A 78 -1.30 -14.60 -15.01
N GLY A 79 -1.70 -14.92 -13.79
CA GLY A 79 -1.47 -16.25 -13.26
C GLY A 79 -2.06 -17.31 -14.18
N HIS A 80 -1.35 -18.43 -14.30
CA HIS A 80 -1.74 -19.54 -15.18
C HIS A 80 -3.17 -20.02 -14.93
N GLN A 81 -3.60 -20.04 -13.69
CA GLN A 81 -4.95 -20.42 -13.29
C GLN A 81 -6.01 -19.43 -13.80
N MET A 82 -5.76 -18.13 -13.72
CA MET A 82 -6.70 -17.11 -14.23
C MET A 82 -6.88 -17.24 -15.74
N ALA A 83 -5.81 -17.46 -16.49
CA ALA A 83 -5.88 -17.65 -17.92
C ALA A 83 -6.67 -18.92 -18.31
N ASN A 84 -6.47 -20.03 -17.59
CA ASN A 84 -7.07 -21.30 -17.90
C ASN A 84 -8.50 -21.46 -17.36
N MET A 85 -8.78 -20.96 -16.17
CA MET A 85 -10.07 -21.15 -15.52
C MET A 85 -11.11 -20.10 -15.88
N CYS A 86 -10.67 -18.87 -16.12
CA CYS A 86 -11.57 -17.74 -16.37
C CYS A 86 -11.62 -17.31 -17.83
N GLY A 87 -10.90 -17.98 -18.73
CA GLY A 87 -10.79 -17.55 -20.11
C GLY A 87 -10.26 -16.12 -20.20
N ALA A 88 -9.41 -15.75 -19.25
CA ALA A 88 -8.92 -14.38 -19.15
C ALA A 88 -8.24 -13.99 -20.45
N ARG A 89 -8.74 -12.95 -21.05
CA ARG A 89 -8.16 -12.33 -22.23
C ARG A 89 -6.82 -11.74 -21.87
N MET A 90 -6.15 -11.17 -22.85
CA MET A 90 -4.88 -10.48 -22.67
C MET A 90 -4.84 -9.66 -21.38
N MET A 91 -3.70 -9.72 -20.75
CA MET A 91 -3.40 -9.08 -19.49
C MET A 91 -3.78 -7.63 -19.48
N GLN A 92 -4.68 -7.31 -18.60
CA GLN A 92 -4.96 -5.93 -18.24
C GLN A 92 -3.96 -5.53 -17.15
N PRO A 93 -3.31 -4.36 -17.26
CA PRO A 93 -2.54 -3.87 -16.14
C PRO A 93 -3.47 -3.71 -14.93
N ASN A 94 -3.06 -4.22 -13.78
CA ASN A 94 -3.78 -4.00 -12.52
C ASN A 94 -3.56 -2.54 -12.09
N LEU A 95 -4.21 -1.62 -12.77
CA LEU A 95 -4.06 -0.20 -12.50
C LEU A 95 -4.85 0.18 -11.25
N ARG A 96 -4.21 0.98 -10.42
CA ARG A 96 -4.88 1.56 -9.26
C ARG A 96 -5.95 2.56 -9.72
N ALA A 97 -7.19 2.33 -9.32
CA ALA A 97 -8.31 3.21 -9.63
C ALA A 97 -8.72 4.11 -8.43
N ILE A 98 -8.15 3.86 -7.27
CA ILE A 98 -8.44 4.59 -6.03
C ILE A 98 -7.34 5.61 -5.71
N PRO A 99 -7.66 6.73 -5.06
CA PRO A 99 -6.65 7.73 -4.72
C PRO A 99 -5.62 7.21 -3.71
N PHE A 100 -4.44 7.82 -3.70
CA PHE A 100 -3.44 7.63 -2.66
C PHE A 100 -3.78 8.54 -1.50
N VAL A 101 -4.25 7.97 -0.40
CA VAL A 101 -4.73 8.73 0.76
C VAL A 101 -3.68 8.89 1.84
N ILE A 102 -2.60 8.12 1.77
CA ILE A 102 -1.50 8.13 2.73
C ILE A 102 -0.16 8.22 1.98
N ASP A 103 0.77 8.97 2.52
CA ASP A 103 2.15 9.02 2.04
C ASP A 103 2.96 7.97 2.82
N PRO A 104 3.44 6.91 2.16
CA PRO A 104 4.17 5.84 2.87
C PRO A 104 5.50 6.31 3.44
N PHE A 105 6.10 7.37 2.90
CA PHE A 105 7.38 7.91 3.36
C PHE A 105 7.26 8.85 4.56
N GLU A 106 6.05 9.29 4.87
CA GLU A 106 5.74 10.15 6.02
C GLU A 106 5.05 9.37 7.17
N ILE A 107 5.07 8.07 7.12
CA ILE A 107 4.62 7.22 8.24
C ILE A 107 5.70 7.25 9.31
N LYS A 108 5.37 7.80 10.47
CA LYS A 108 6.33 7.98 11.58
C LYS A 108 6.34 6.82 12.55
N LYS A 109 5.24 6.10 12.65
CA LYS A 109 5.12 4.97 13.56
C LYS A 109 4.24 3.89 12.96
N VAL A 110 4.76 2.69 12.91
CA VAL A 110 4.03 1.45 12.64
C VAL A 110 4.65 0.35 13.48
N ASP A 111 3.82 -0.39 14.20
CA ASP A 111 4.28 -1.46 15.09
C ASP A 111 4.20 -2.82 14.42
N ALA A 112 3.26 -2.99 13.50
CA ALA A 112 3.12 -4.21 12.72
C ALA A 112 2.61 -3.92 11.30
N VAL A 113 3.20 -4.61 10.35
CA VAL A 113 2.78 -4.59 8.94
C VAL A 113 2.34 -5.99 8.58
N LEU A 114 1.07 -6.14 8.23
CA LEU A 114 0.47 -7.41 7.89
C LEU A 114 0.07 -7.44 6.43
N ALA A 115 0.31 -8.55 5.77
CA ALA A 115 -0.17 -8.83 4.43
C ALA A 115 -0.91 -10.15 4.43
N THR A 116 -2.11 -10.19 3.89
CA THR A 116 -2.89 -11.41 3.80
C THR A 116 -2.29 -12.39 2.81
N HIS A 117 -1.68 -11.87 1.75
CA HIS A 117 -0.97 -12.68 0.74
C HIS A 117 -0.01 -11.80 -0.07
N TYR A 118 0.73 -12.40 -1.00
CA TYR A 118 1.86 -11.78 -1.70
C TYR A 118 1.49 -10.98 -2.95
N HIS A 119 0.22 -10.82 -3.31
CA HIS A 119 -0.17 -10.01 -4.46
C HIS A 119 0.23 -8.56 -4.27
N GLN A 120 0.55 -7.85 -5.36
CA GLN A 120 1.08 -6.49 -5.31
C GLN A 120 0.15 -5.47 -4.63
N ASP A 121 -1.15 -5.66 -4.78
CA ASP A 121 -2.17 -4.80 -4.17
C ASP A 121 -2.37 -5.05 -2.67
N HIS A 122 -1.65 -6.01 -2.10
CA HIS A 122 -1.63 -6.33 -0.67
C HIS A 122 -0.24 -6.18 -0.04
N MET A 123 0.81 -6.11 -0.86
CA MET A 123 2.19 -5.89 -0.43
C MET A 123 2.81 -4.78 -1.27
N SER A 124 3.14 -3.68 -0.65
CA SER A 124 3.71 -2.53 -1.34
C SER A 124 5.20 -2.44 -1.11
N ALA A 125 5.97 -2.48 -2.19
CA ALA A 125 7.41 -2.29 -2.10
C ALA A 125 7.77 -0.84 -1.72
N GLU A 126 6.96 0.12 -2.11
CA GLU A 126 7.10 1.52 -1.72
C GLU A 126 6.98 1.68 -0.20
N TYR A 127 6.01 1.00 0.39
CA TYR A 127 5.83 0.99 1.84
C TYR A 127 6.96 0.25 2.54
N ALA A 128 7.29 -0.96 2.08
CA ALA A 128 8.35 -1.77 2.65
C ALA A 128 9.71 -1.06 2.61
N SER A 129 10.01 -0.34 1.52
CA SER A 129 11.28 0.37 1.38
C SER A 129 11.52 1.45 2.43
N HIS A 130 10.46 1.93 3.06
CA HIS A 130 10.55 2.99 4.07
C HIS A 130 10.45 2.50 5.51
N VAL A 131 9.63 1.49 5.77
CA VAL A 131 9.32 1.05 7.14
C VAL A 131 10.08 -0.18 7.60
N ILE A 132 10.75 -0.87 6.70
CA ILE A 132 11.64 -2.01 6.97
C ILE A 132 13.08 -1.60 6.73
#